data_d9d0603ad56139b69cdafdde42bf8d4f
#
_entry.id   d9d0603ad56139b69cdafdde42bf8d4f
#
_cell.length_a   1.000
_cell.length_b   1.000
_cell.length_c   1.000
_cell.angle_alpha   90.00
_cell.angle_beta   90.00
_cell.angle_gamma   90.00
#
_symmetry.space_group_name_H-M   'P 1'
#
loop_
_entity.id
_entity.type
_entity.pdbx_description
1 polymer ?
#
loop_
_entity_poly.entity_id
_entity_poly.type
_entity_poly.pdbx_seq_one_letter_code
_entity_poly.pdbx_strand_id
1 'polypeptide(L)'
;MRFDGVWFRYGQRAEWTLAEVDAVINPGETVVVLGRNGAGKSTLLQLAAGVLSPVQGRVTDRPAVVGWVPERFPADQPFTAEQYLRRMAEIRGGSGVDEWFERLRFAEHRHTRLADLSKGTAQKVGVVQALLLRPGLLVLDEPWEGLDAVARELIPEIVAEVTAAGGAVLVSDHRGEIARLPDAIRWTVAEGRVRPGEPDPEPDDDDDEVVIEVVARRAHADQTMAELRDSGHRVLGVRAEGKR
;
A
#
# COMPACT_ATOMS: atom_id res chain seq x y z
N MET A 1 19.69 0.12 3.45
CA MET A 1 19.45 -0.72 2.25
C MET A 1 19.69 0.11 0.99
N ARG A 2 20.24 -0.50 -0.08
CA ARG A 2 20.58 0.20 -1.31
C ARG A 2 20.13 -0.59 -2.54
N PHE A 3 19.54 0.09 -3.49
CA PHE A 3 19.38 -0.34 -4.88
C PHE A 3 20.59 0.17 -5.67
N ASP A 4 21.25 -0.69 -6.43
CA ASP A 4 22.50 -0.40 -7.16
C ASP A 4 22.33 -0.88 -8.61
N GLY A 5 22.00 0.06 -9.52
CA GLY A 5 21.74 -0.18 -10.92
C GLY A 5 20.67 -1.23 -11.17
N VAL A 6 19.56 -1.21 -10.46
CA VAL A 6 18.55 -2.28 -10.50
C VAL A 6 17.65 -2.16 -11.72
N TRP A 7 17.53 -3.28 -12.46
CA TRP A 7 16.59 -3.46 -13.56
C TRP A 7 15.69 -4.66 -13.29
N PHE A 8 14.40 -4.51 -13.60
CA PHE A 8 13.44 -5.60 -13.43
C PHE A 8 12.37 -5.61 -14.53
N ARG A 9 11.98 -6.84 -14.93
CA ARG A 9 10.84 -7.15 -15.80
C ARG A 9 10.27 -8.51 -15.45
N TYR A 10 8.96 -8.69 -15.64
CA TYR A 10 8.27 -9.94 -15.29
C TYR A 10 8.50 -11.10 -16.26
N GLY A 11 9.11 -10.88 -17.41
CA GLY A 11 9.40 -11.92 -18.39
C GLY A 11 10.56 -11.54 -19.28
N GLN A 12 11.24 -12.54 -19.87
CA GLN A 12 12.44 -12.31 -20.68
C GLN A 12 12.22 -11.36 -21.88
N ARG A 13 10.99 -11.32 -22.41
CA ARG A 13 10.63 -10.46 -23.57
C ARG A 13 9.71 -9.29 -23.19
N ALA A 14 9.36 -9.16 -21.90
CA ALA A 14 8.55 -8.05 -21.41
C ALA A 14 9.38 -6.76 -21.41
N GLU A 15 8.69 -5.64 -21.51
CA GLU A 15 9.27 -4.32 -21.27
C GLU A 15 9.80 -4.20 -19.83
N TRP A 16 10.78 -3.31 -19.65
CA TRP A 16 11.34 -3.05 -18.34
C TRP A 16 10.30 -2.33 -17.47
N THR A 17 9.91 -2.98 -16.36
CA THR A 17 9.04 -2.37 -15.35
C THR A 17 9.82 -1.36 -14.51
N LEU A 18 11.09 -1.68 -14.22
CA LEU A 18 12.03 -0.77 -13.56
C LEU A 18 13.35 -0.81 -14.32
N ALA A 19 13.99 0.36 -14.48
CA ALA A 19 15.20 0.55 -15.26
C ALA A 19 16.18 1.46 -14.51
N GLU A 20 17.41 0.95 -14.28
CA GLU A 20 18.52 1.72 -13.71
C GLU A 20 18.17 2.42 -12.40
N VAL A 21 17.59 1.65 -11.45
CA VAL A 21 17.21 2.20 -10.16
C VAL A 21 18.42 2.27 -9.24
N ASP A 22 18.77 3.50 -8.86
CA ASP A 22 19.77 3.82 -7.84
C ASP A 22 19.11 4.60 -6.71
N ALA A 23 18.97 3.99 -5.53
CA ALA A 23 18.30 4.60 -4.40
C ALA A 23 18.82 4.03 -3.08
N VAL A 24 18.73 4.82 -2.01
CA VAL A 24 19.18 4.44 -0.67
C VAL A 24 18.10 4.79 0.35
N ILE A 25 17.78 3.85 1.23
CA ILE A 25 17.00 4.11 2.43
C ILE A 25 17.86 3.77 3.67
N ASN A 26 17.97 4.73 4.58
CA ASN A 26 18.76 4.58 5.79
C ASN A 26 17.89 4.13 6.98
N PRO A 27 18.50 3.54 8.02
CA PRO A 27 17.80 3.28 9.29
C PRO A 27 17.16 4.55 9.84
N GLY A 28 15.93 4.44 10.35
CA GLY A 28 15.15 5.56 10.88
C GLY A 28 14.42 6.40 9.84
N GLU A 29 14.61 6.13 8.55
CA GLU A 29 13.91 6.87 7.49
C GLU A 29 12.57 6.24 7.12
N THR A 30 11.60 7.11 6.81
CA THR A 30 10.36 6.76 6.13
C THR A 30 10.45 7.27 4.69
N VAL A 31 10.29 6.36 3.73
CA VAL A 31 10.23 6.70 2.30
C VAL A 31 8.85 6.41 1.77
N VAL A 32 8.24 7.39 1.13
CA VAL A 32 6.96 7.23 0.41
C VAL A 32 7.21 7.16 -1.08
N VAL A 33 6.73 6.10 -1.69
CA VAL A 33 6.84 5.82 -3.12
C VAL A 33 5.58 6.31 -3.82
N LEU A 34 5.73 7.33 -4.62
CA LEU A 34 4.67 7.96 -5.40
C LEU A 34 4.76 7.57 -6.88
N GLY A 35 3.68 7.69 -7.62
CA GLY A 35 3.61 7.44 -9.05
C GLY A 35 2.27 6.88 -9.48
N ARG A 36 1.97 6.95 -10.77
CA ARG A 36 0.71 6.46 -11.36
C ARG A 36 0.56 4.94 -11.19
N ASN A 37 -0.68 4.46 -11.36
CA ASN A 37 -0.94 3.03 -11.38
C ASN A 37 -0.19 2.37 -12.54
N GLY A 38 0.49 1.24 -12.27
CA GLY A 38 1.32 0.56 -13.26
C GLY A 38 2.74 1.12 -13.44
N ALA A 39 3.12 2.22 -12.77
CA ALA A 39 4.46 2.82 -12.89
C ALA A 39 5.60 1.94 -12.34
N GLY A 40 5.29 0.90 -11.55
CA GLY A 40 6.28 0.00 -10.96
C GLY A 40 6.46 0.13 -9.45
N LYS A 41 5.61 0.88 -8.74
CA LYS A 41 5.67 1.06 -7.26
C LYS A 41 5.71 -0.28 -6.53
N SER A 42 4.68 -1.13 -6.71
CA SER A 42 4.62 -2.45 -6.05
C SER A 42 5.81 -3.34 -6.42
N THR A 43 6.32 -3.23 -7.65
CA THR A 43 7.52 -3.96 -8.07
C THR A 43 8.76 -3.50 -7.28
N LEU A 44 8.93 -2.19 -7.11
CA LEU A 44 10.01 -1.63 -6.29
C LEU A 44 9.91 -2.11 -4.84
N LEU A 45 8.71 -2.09 -4.27
CA LEU A 45 8.45 -2.56 -2.91
C LEU A 45 8.75 -4.06 -2.76
N GLN A 46 8.33 -4.88 -3.71
CA GLN A 46 8.60 -6.33 -3.71
C GLN A 46 10.10 -6.65 -3.85
N LEU A 47 10.85 -5.87 -4.63
CA LEU A 47 12.31 -5.96 -4.70
C LEU A 47 12.95 -5.55 -3.37
N ALA A 48 12.47 -4.48 -2.73
CA ALA A 48 12.90 -4.08 -1.38
C ALA A 48 12.63 -5.16 -0.35
N ALA A 49 11.44 -5.75 -0.37
CA ALA A 49 11.05 -6.83 0.55
C ALA A 49 11.79 -8.15 0.31
N GLY A 50 12.44 -8.32 -0.86
CA GLY A 50 13.08 -9.58 -1.25
C GLY A 50 12.12 -10.65 -1.77
N VAL A 51 10.90 -10.27 -2.09
CA VAL A 51 9.89 -11.13 -2.75
C VAL A 51 10.28 -11.36 -4.21
N LEU A 52 10.84 -10.33 -4.85
CA LEU A 52 11.41 -10.40 -6.19
C LEU A 52 12.93 -10.23 -6.14
N SER A 53 13.61 -10.78 -7.14
CA SER A 53 15.05 -10.58 -7.37
C SER A 53 15.26 -9.74 -8.62
N PRO A 54 16.18 -8.79 -8.64
CA PRO A 54 16.46 -7.98 -9.82
C PRO A 54 17.00 -8.85 -10.97
N VAL A 55 16.70 -8.46 -12.22
CA VAL A 55 17.24 -9.09 -13.42
C VAL A 55 18.67 -8.61 -13.66
N GLN A 56 18.96 -7.33 -13.39
CA GLN A 56 20.28 -6.74 -13.41
C GLN A 56 20.47 -5.83 -12.19
N GLY A 57 21.70 -5.55 -11.82
CA GLY A 57 22.04 -4.82 -10.61
C GLY A 57 21.83 -5.65 -9.35
N ARG A 58 21.71 -5.00 -8.21
CA ARG A 58 21.56 -5.68 -6.92
C ARG A 58 20.85 -4.80 -5.88
N VAL A 59 20.21 -5.46 -4.91
CA VAL A 59 19.73 -4.83 -3.67
C VAL A 59 20.61 -5.31 -2.54
N THR A 60 21.34 -4.39 -1.91
CA THR A 60 22.30 -4.66 -0.83
C THR A 60 21.84 -4.10 0.50
N ASP A 61 22.50 -4.51 1.58
CA ASP A 61 22.28 -4.02 2.94
C ASP A 61 20.81 -4.11 3.38
N ARG A 62 20.09 -5.12 2.87
CA ARG A 62 18.72 -5.40 3.35
C ARG A 62 18.80 -5.90 4.78
N PRO A 63 18.03 -5.33 5.73
CA PRO A 63 17.92 -5.85 7.09
C PRO A 63 17.52 -7.32 7.12
N ALA A 64 18.01 -8.05 8.12
CA ALA A 64 17.71 -9.48 8.26
C ALA A 64 16.22 -9.74 8.51
N VAL A 65 15.54 -8.81 9.18
CA VAL A 65 14.11 -8.89 9.45
C VAL A 65 13.40 -7.86 8.58
N VAL A 66 12.59 -8.35 7.63
CA VAL A 66 11.75 -7.55 6.76
C VAL A 66 10.29 -7.88 7.05
N GLY A 67 9.51 -6.86 7.40
CA GLY A 67 8.05 -6.90 7.42
C GLY A 67 7.50 -6.52 6.04
N TRP A 68 6.67 -7.37 5.45
CA TRP A 68 6.04 -7.11 4.16
C TRP A 68 4.53 -7.17 4.26
N VAL A 69 3.87 -6.10 3.86
CA VAL A 69 2.41 -5.99 3.75
C VAL A 69 2.08 -5.71 2.29
N PRO A 70 1.59 -6.69 1.53
CA PRO A 70 1.15 -6.48 0.16
C PRO A 70 -0.15 -5.65 0.12
N GLU A 71 -0.43 -5.02 -1.01
CA GLU A 71 -1.70 -4.32 -1.28
C GLU A 71 -2.92 -5.20 -0.95
N ARG A 72 -2.81 -6.50 -1.20
CA ARG A 72 -3.83 -7.48 -0.87
C ARG A 72 -3.21 -8.66 -0.14
N PHE A 73 -3.65 -8.85 1.10
CA PHE A 73 -3.23 -10.02 1.89
C PHE A 73 -3.76 -11.32 1.27
N PRO A 74 -2.91 -12.36 1.06
CA PRO A 74 -3.33 -13.64 0.49
C PRO A 74 -4.09 -14.45 1.54
N ALA A 75 -5.39 -14.24 1.63
CA ALA A 75 -6.26 -14.86 2.63
C ALA A 75 -6.72 -16.28 2.28
N ASP A 76 -6.43 -16.80 1.10
CA ASP A 76 -6.80 -18.17 0.68
C ASP A 76 -5.92 -19.22 1.36
N GLN A 77 -6.16 -19.40 2.66
CA GLN A 77 -5.42 -20.33 3.52
C GLN A 77 -6.36 -21.00 4.53
N PRO A 78 -6.11 -22.27 4.90
CA PRO A 78 -7.03 -23.08 5.71
C PRO A 78 -6.99 -22.78 7.22
N PHE A 79 -6.57 -21.57 7.61
CA PHE A 79 -6.39 -21.18 9.01
C PHE A 79 -7.41 -20.13 9.41
N THR A 80 -7.71 -20.04 10.71
CA THR A 80 -8.31 -18.83 11.29
C THR A 80 -7.24 -17.75 11.46
N ALA A 81 -7.66 -16.48 11.64
CA ALA A 81 -6.75 -15.36 11.85
C ALA A 81 -5.77 -15.63 13.01
N GLU A 82 -6.28 -16.12 14.14
CA GLU A 82 -5.45 -16.44 15.31
C GLU A 82 -4.50 -17.60 15.04
N GLN A 83 -4.97 -18.71 14.45
CA GLN A 83 -4.12 -19.86 14.13
C GLN A 83 -2.97 -19.44 13.21
N TYR A 84 -3.27 -18.63 12.20
CA TYR A 84 -2.26 -18.12 11.28
C TYR A 84 -1.21 -17.28 11.99
N LEU A 85 -1.64 -16.26 12.72
CA LEU A 85 -0.71 -15.34 13.40
C LEU A 85 0.12 -16.04 14.47
N ARG A 86 -0.45 -16.96 15.25
CA ARG A 86 0.32 -17.74 16.25
C ARG A 86 1.35 -18.61 15.58
N ARG A 87 1.01 -19.31 14.47
CA ARG A 87 1.99 -20.11 13.74
C ARG A 87 3.10 -19.25 13.13
N MET A 88 2.76 -18.08 12.60
CA MET A 88 3.77 -17.15 12.08
C MET A 88 4.68 -16.62 13.21
N ALA A 89 4.13 -16.34 14.39
CA ALA A 89 4.92 -15.97 15.56
C ALA A 89 5.86 -17.10 16.00
N GLU A 90 5.37 -18.34 16.10
CA GLU A 90 6.18 -19.51 16.44
C GLU A 90 7.34 -19.72 15.45
N ILE A 91 7.06 -19.71 14.14
CA ILE A 91 8.07 -19.95 13.10
C ILE A 91 9.15 -18.85 13.10
N ARG A 92 8.76 -17.62 13.36
CA ARG A 92 9.65 -16.45 13.28
C ARG A 92 10.25 -16.07 14.63
N GLY A 93 9.79 -16.64 15.75
CA GLY A 93 10.22 -16.26 17.11
C GLY A 93 9.59 -14.95 17.60
N GLY A 94 8.39 -14.63 17.07
CA GLY A 94 7.65 -13.42 17.44
C GLY A 94 6.70 -13.62 18.63
N SER A 95 6.08 -12.55 19.09
CA SER A 95 5.13 -12.54 20.22
C SER A 95 4.10 -11.41 20.07
N GLY A 96 3.20 -11.27 21.05
CA GLY A 96 2.29 -10.12 21.09
C GLY A 96 1.05 -10.25 20.21
N VAL A 97 0.69 -11.46 19.76
CA VAL A 97 -0.47 -11.66 18.85
C VAL A 97 -1.76 -11.14 19.48
N ASP A 98 -2.01 -11.38 20.76
CA ASP A 98 -3.23 -10.95 21.45
C ASP A 98 -3.30 -9.42 21.55
N GLU A 99 -2.19 -8.77 21.84
CA GLU A 99 -2.08 -7.31 21.92
C GLU A 99 -2.43 -6.65 20.57
N TRP A 100 -2.00 -7.26 19.47
CA TRP A 100 -2.31 -6.77 18.13
C TRP A 100 -3.78 -6.92 17.76
N PHE A 101 -4.46 -8.00 18.18
CA PHE A 101 -5.89 -8.15 17.98
C PHE A 101 -6.68 -7.01 18.63
N GLU A 102 -6.29 -6.63 19.85
CA GLU A 102 -6.92 -5.52 20.57
C GLU A 102 -6.56 -4.16 19.94
N ARG A 103 -5.29 -3.93 19.65
CA ARG A 103 -4.80 -2.65 19.11
C ARG A 103 -5.44 -2.30 17.76
N LEU A 104 -5.55 -3.27 16.84
CA LEU A 104 -6.18 -3.09 15.53
C LEU A 104 -7.69 -3.34 15.54
N ARG A 105 -8.29 -3.58 16.71
CA ARG A 105 -9.74 -3.76 16.92
C ARG A 105 -10.35 -4.79 15.97
N PHE A 106 -9.83 -6.01 15.98
CA PHE A 106 -10.41 -7.12 15.22
C PHE A 106 -10.42 -8.45 16.00
N ALA A 107 -10.48 -8.35 17.35
CA ALA A 107 -10.49 -9.50 18.25
C ALA A 107 -11.70 -10.42 18.03
N GLU A 108 -12.85 -9.87 17.62
CA GLU A 108 -14.05 -10.63 17.26
C GLU A 108 -13.84 -11.57 16.07
N HIS A 109 -12.86 -11.28 15.21
CA HIS A 109 -12.54 -12.07 14.03
C HIS A 109 -11.45 -13.11 14.26
N ARG A 110 -10.93 -13.27 15.50
CA ARG A 110 -9.79 -14.18 15.75
C ARG A 110 -10.05 -15.63 15.33
N HIS A 111 -11.29 -16.11 15.47
CA HIS A 111 -11.69 -17.46 15.10
C HIS A 111 -12.32 -17.55 13.69
N THR A 112 -12.40 -16.45 12.96
CA THR A 112 -12.87 -16.44 11.57
C THR A 112 -11.76 -16.96 10.65
N ARG A 113 -12.12 -17.81 9.67
CA ARG A 113 -11.17 -18.27 8.66
C ARG A 113 -10.66 -17.10 7.84
N LEU A 114 -9.40 -17.14 7.44
CA LEU A 114 -8.80 -16.08 6.63
C LEU A 114 -9.58 -15.81 5.34
N ALA A 115 -10.06 -16.88 4.67
CA ALA A 115 -10.84 -16.78 3.44
C ALA A 115 -12.21 -16.10 3.63
N ASP A 116 -12.74 -16.09 4.85
CA ASP A 116 -14.05 -15.53 5.19
C ASP A 116 -13.94 -14.08 5.74
N LEU A 117 -12.72 -13.56 5.88
CA LEU A 117 -12.49 -12.20 6.34
C LEU A 117 -12.82 -11.17 5.24
N SER A 118 -13.29 -10.00 5.65
CA SER A 118 -13.34 -8.84 4.75
C SER A 118 -11.92 -8.46 4.28
N LYS A 119 -11.80 -7.77 3.13
CA LYS A 119 -10.51 -7.26 2.63
C LYS A 119 -9.77 -6.47 3.72
N GLY A 120 -10.45 -5.58 4.43
CA GLY A 120 -9.84 -4.76 5.48
C GLY A 120 -9.38 -5.57 6.69
N THR A 121 -10.18 -6.55 7.14
CA THR A 121 -9.79 -7.42 8.26
C THR A 121 -8.62 -8.32 7.88
N ALA A 122 -8.60 -8.85 6.66
CA ALA A 122 -7.48 -9.62 6.14
C ALA A 122 -6.20 -8.76 6.05
N GLN A 123 -6.33 -7.48 5.66
CA GLN A 123 -5.21 -6.54 5.63
C GLN A 123 -4.64 -6.30 7.03
N LYS A 124 -5.48 -6.19 8.08
CA LYS A 124 -5.02 -6.12 9.47
C LYS A 124 -4.17 -7.34 9.86
N VAL A 125 -4.56 -8.54 9.43
CA VAL A 125 -3.74 -9.77 9.64
C VAL A 125 -2.36 -9.61 8.97
N GLY A 126 -2.31 -9.08 7.76
CA GLY A 126 -1.05 -8.79 7.05
C GLY A 126 -0.15 -7.81 7.80
N VAL A 127 -0.73 -6.74 8.33
CA VAL A 127 0.00 -5.75 9.16
C VAL A 127 0.58 -6.42 10.41
N VAL A 128 -0.22 -7.19 11.16
CA VAL A 128 0.26 -7.91 12.34
C VAL A 128 1.39 -8.84 11.98
N GLN A 129 1.24 -9.67 10.95
CA GLN A 129 2.28 -10.59 10.48
C GLN A 129 3.61 -9.87 10.22
N ALA A 130 3.58 -8.70 9.59
CA ALA A 130 4.78 -7.93 9.28
C ALA A 130 5.47 -7.39 10.53
N LEU A 131 4.74 -7.20 11.63
CA LEU A 131 5.19 -6.59 12.87
C LEU A 131 5.49 -7.59 14.01
N LEU A 132 5.18 -8.88 13.84
CA LEU A 132 5.45 -9.93 14.85
C LEU A 132 6.92 -9.99 15.27
N LEU A 133 7.82 -9.68 14.35
CA LEU A 133 9.23 -9.45 14.61
C LEU A 133 9.49 -7.97 14.37
N ARG A 134 10.11 -7.29 15.28
CA ARG A 134 10.49 -5.88 15.10
C ARG A 134 11.29 -5.73 13.81
N PRO A 135 10.69 -5.26 12.69
CA PRO A 135 11.36 -5.23 11.40
C PRO A 135 12.44 -4.16 11.37
N GLY A 136 13.61 -4.50 10.82
CA GLY A 136 14.61 -3.52 10.43
C GLY A 136 14.24 -2.78 9.13
N LEU A 137 13.32 -3.36 8.34
CA LEU A 137 12.67 -2.73 7.20
C LEU A 137 11.20 -3.15 7.18
N LEU A 138 10.30 -2.19 7.26
CA LEU A 138 8.87 -2.39 7.06
C LEU A 138 8.48 -1.89 5.67
N VAL A 139 7.91 -2.76 4.84
CA VAL A 139 7.47 -2.45 3.49
C VAL A 139 5.95 -2.58 3.42
N LEU A 140 5.28 -1.50 3.02
CA LEU A 140 3.82 -1.38 3.00
C LEU A 140 3.34 -0.99 1.60
N ASP A 141 2.61 -1.86 0.94
CA ASP A 141 2.02 -1.57 -0.37
C ASP A 141 0.57 -1.14 -0.20
N GLU A 142 0.32 0.17 -0.37
CA GLU A 142 -0.99 0.81 -0.22
C GLU A 142 -1.73 0.41 1.08
N PRO A 143 -1.10 0.55 2.25
CA PRO A 143 -1.58 -0.06 3.48
C PRO A 143 -2.94 0.46 3.97
N TRP A 144 -3.37 1.62 3.52
CA TRP A 144 -4.65 2.24 3.91
C TRP A 144 -5.85 1.65 3.18
N GLU A 145 -5.63 0.94 2.06
CA GLU A 145 -6.72 0.44 1.24
C GLU A 145 -7.54 -0.64 1.96
N GLY A 146 -8.84 -0.39 2.07
CA GLY A 146 -9.79 -1.30 2.74
C GLY A 146 -9.76 -1.28 4.27
N LEU A 147 -8.84 -0.55 4.91
CA LEU A 147 -8.83 -0.40 6.36
C LEU A 147 -9.97 0.53 6.83
N ASP A 148 -10.52 0.24 8.00
CA ASP A 148 -11.44 1.15 8.70
C ASP A 148 -10.69 2.38 9.25
N ALA A 149 -11.43 3.39 9.71
CA ALA A 149 -10.87 4.65 10.19
C ALA A 149 -9.85 4.44 11.32
N VAL A 150 -10.13 3.53 12.25
CA VAL A 150 -9.25 3.28 13.41
C VAL A 150 -7.92 2.66 12.96
N ALA A 151 -7.97 1.65 12.10
CA ALA A 151 -6.76 1.01 11.60
C ALA A 151 -5.93 1.98 10.71
N ARG A 152 -6.60 2.86 9.95
CA ARG A 152 -5.92 3.91 9.16
C ARG A 152 -5.13 4.89 10.04
N GLU A 153 -5.70 5.30 11.17
CA GLU A 153 -5.03 6.19 12.12
C GLU A 153 -3.83 5.54 12.80
N LEU A 154 -3.83 4.22 12.95
CA LEU A 154 -2.72 3.48 13.55
C LEU A 154 -1.51 3.29 12.62
N ILE A 155 -1.68 3.36 11.30
CA ILE A 155 -0.55 3.19 10.37
C ILE A 155 0.57 4.22 10.61
N PRO A 156 0.30 5.53 10.73
CA PRO A 156 1.33 6.51 11.05
C PRO A 156 2.03 6.25 12.39
N GLU A 157 1.29 5.81 13.42
CA GLU A 157 1.86 5.46 14.72
C GLU A 157 2.83 4.26 14.60
N ILE A 158 2.42 3.22 13.88
CA ILE A 158 3.25 2.04 13.60
C ILE A 158 4.52 2.43 12.84
N VAL A 159 4.39 3.30 11.84
CA VAL A 159 5.54 3.83 11.09
C VAL A 159 6.51 4.55 12.03
N ALA A 160 6.00 5.43 12.89
CA ALA A 160 6.79 6.17 13.85
C ALA A 160 7.49 5.22 14.87
N GLU A 161 6.80 4.19 15.35
CA GLU A 161 7.38 3.19 16.26
C GLU A 161 8.54 2.41 15.61
N VAL A 162 8.37 1.99 14.34
CA VAL A 162 9.41 1.27 13.62
C VAL A 162 10.64 2.14 13.39
N THR A 163 10.44 3.39 12.96
CA THR A 163 11.56 4.31 12.72
C THR A 163 12.25 4.73 14.02
N ALA A 164 11.50 4.99 15.09
CA ALA A 164 12.07 5.28 16.41
C ALA A 164 12.88 4.11 16.98
N ALA A 165 12.54 2.87 16.61
CA ALA A 165 13.31 1.67 16.95
C ALA A 165 14.56 1.45 16.05
N GLY A 166 14.84 2.38 15.11
CA GLY A 166 15.95 2.30 14.18
C GLY A 166 15.66 1.47 12.92
N GLY A 167 14.42 1.04 12.70
CA GLY A 167 13.99 0.44 11.44
C GLY A 167 13.80 1.49 10.35
N ALA A 168 13.70 1.05 9.10
CA ALA A 168 13.31 1.89 7.97
C ALA A 168 11.91 1.51 7.51
N VAL A 169 11.17 2.45 6.89
CA VAL A 169 9.85 2.18 6.33
C VAL A 169 9.81 2.61 4.86
N LEU A 170 9.31 1.72 4.01
CA LEU A 170 9.05 2.00 2.60
C LEU A 170 7.56 1.77 2.34
N VAL A 171 6.83 2.80 1.94
CA VAL A 171 5.38 2.74 1.77
C VAL A 171 4.97 3.33 0.43
N SER A 172 4.08 2.66 -0.30
CA SER A 172 3.46 3.24 -1.51
C SER A 172 2.17 3.98 -1.15
N ASP A 173 1.94 5.08 -1.86
CA ASP A 173 0.71 5.86 -1.77
C ASP A 173 0.29 6.36 -3.15
N HIS A 174 -1.01 6.42 -3.40
CA HIS A 174 -1.60 6.99 -4.62
C HIS A 174 -2.79 7.93 -4.33
N ARG A 175 -3.18 8.08 -3.05
CA ARG A 175 -4.38 8.84 -2.64
C ARG A 175 -4.07 10.06 -1.77
N GLY A 176 -2.78 10.39 -1.59
CA GLY A 176 -2.38 11.55 -0.79
C GLY A 176 -2.46 11.34 0.73
N GLU A 177 -2.56 10.09 1.21
CA GLU A 177 -2.48 9.77 2.64
C GLU A 177 -1.09 10.08 3.24
N ILE A 178 -0.13 10.39 2.38
CA ILE A 178 1.23 10.84 2.75
C ILE A 178 1.24 12.01 3.73
N ALA A 179 0.23 12.88 3.70
CA ALA A 179 0.10 14.00 4.63
C ALA A 179 0.06 13.55 6.11
N ARG A 180 -0.22 12.26 6.36
CA ARG A 180 -0.21 11.64 7.68
C ARG A 180 1.16 11.14 8.13
N LEU A 181 2.17 11.18 7.24
CA LEU A 181 3.54 10.76 7.49
C LEU A 181 4.48 11.97 7.41
N PRO A 182 4.58 12.77 8.49
CA PRO A 182 5.48 13.91 8.51
C PRO A 182 6.93 13.45 8.30
N ASP A 183 7.74 14.31 7.70
CA ASP A 183 9.18 14.08 7.45
C ASP A 183 9.50 12.90 6.52
N ALA A 184 8.51 12.34 5.82
CA ALA A 184 8.75 11.26 4.88
C ALA A 184 9.49 11.76 3.62
N ILE A 185 10.55 11.04 3.26
CA ILE A 185 11.28 11.23 2.01
C ILE A 185 10.40 10.73 0.86
N ARG A 186 10.27 11.50 -0.19
CA ARG A 186 9.47 11.12 -1.36
C ARG A 186 10.35 10.50 -2.43
N TRP A 187 9.93 9.37 -2.98
CA TRP A 187 10.47 8.79 -4.19
C TRP A 187 9.38 8.74 -5.25
N THR A 188 9.65 9.30 -6.41
CA THR A 188 8.71 9.25 -7.54
C THR A 188 9.11 8.15 -8.50
N VAL A 189 8.16 7.26 -8.84
CA VAL A 189 8.33 6.23 -9.87
C VAL A 189 7.58 6.66 -11.12
N ALA A 190 8.33 6.94 -12.18
CA ALA A 190 7.80 7.32 -13.48
C ALA A 190 8.61 6.64 -14.59
N GLU A 191 7.94 6.10 -15.60
CA GLU A 191 8.58 5.45 -16.76
C GLU A 191 9.64 4.39 -16.36
N GLY A 192 9.38 3.65 -15.29
CA GLY A 192 10.29 2.64 -14.75
C GLY A 192 11.52 3.18 -14.02
N ARG A 193 11.67 4.48 -13.86
CA ARG A 193 12.76 5.12 -13.12
C ARG A 193 12.31 5.58 -11.74
N VAL A 194 13.22 5.56 -10.78
CA VAL A 194 12.99 6.05 -9.42
C VAL A 194 13.79 7.33 -9.22
N ARG A 195 13.12 8.39 -8.83
CA ARG A 195 13.75 9.68 -8.49
C ARG A 195 13.54 9.96 -7.01
N PRO A 196 14.59 9.96 -6.18
CA PRO A 196 14.54 10.47 -4.81
C PRO A 196 14.35 11.99 -4.81
N GLY A 197 13.47 12.51 -3.95
CA GLY A 197 13.19 13.94 -3.83
C GLY A 197 11.72 14.29 -4.04
N GLU A 198 11.41 15.57 -4.10
CA GLU A 198 10.05 16.02 -4.41
C GLU A 198 9.67 15.57 -5.83
N PRO A 199 8.41 15.15 -6.03
CA PRO A 199 7.94 14.92 -7.39
C PRO A 199 8.15 16.22 -8.18
N ASP A 200 8.65 16.11 -9.42
CA ASP A 200 8.48 17.17 -10.40
C ASP A 200 7.01 17.58 -10.32
N PRO A 201 6.69 18.88 -10.33
CA PRO A 201 5.30 19.30 -10.44
C PRO A 201 4.73 18.48 -11.62
N GLU A 202 3.68 17.69 -11.34
CA GLU A 202 3.02 16.94 -12.42
C GLU A 202 2.78 17.95 -13.55
N PRO A 203 3.09 17.61 -14.81
CA PRO A 203 2.55 18.41 -15.88
C PRO A 203 1.07 18.49 -15.58
N ASP A 204 0.53 19.71 -15.51
CA ASP A 204 -0.90 19.97 -15.38
C ASP A 204 -1.60 19.13 -16.47
N ASP A 205 -1.95 17.90 -16.13
CA ASP A 205 -2.87 17.08 -16.90
C ASP A 205 -4.26 17.69 -16.63
N ASP A 206 -4.46 18.94 -17.16
CA ASP A 206 -5.76 19.58 -17.25
C ASP A 206 -6.78 18.73 -18.05
N ASP A 207 -6.35 17.52 -18.48
CA ASP A 207 -7.16 16.56 -19.23
C ASP A 207 -7.54 15.30 -18.43
N ASP A 208 -7.21 15.18 -17.14
CA ASP A 208 -7.66 14.04 -16.33
C ASP A 208 -9.17 14.17 -16.03
N GLU A 209 -9.99 13.53 -16.86
CA GLU A 209 -11.43 13.41 -16.62
C GLU A 209 -11.68 12.65 -15.31
N VAL A 210 -12.26 13.31 -14.32
CA VAL A 210 -12.69 12.69 -13.06
C VAL A 210 -14.15 12.28 -13.18
N VAL A 211 -14.48 11.04 -12.83
CA VAL A 211 -15.87 10.61 -12.78
C VAL A 211 -16.46 10.97 -11.42
N ILE A 212 -17.44 11.86 -11.41
CA ILE A 212 -18.19 12.24 -10.21
C ILE A 212 -19.56 11.57 -10.26
N GLU A 213 -19.90 10.76 -9.26
CA GLU A 213 -21.25 10.21 -9.12
C GLU A 213 -22.15 11.19 -8.35
N VAL A 214 -23.21 11.67 -8.99
CA VAL A 214 -24.18 12.58 -8.38
C VAL A 214 -25.48 11.83 -8.12
N VAL A 215 -25.94 11.82 -6.86
CA VAL A 215 -27.25 11.25 -6.48
C VAL A 215 -28.30 12.33 -6.54
N ALA A 216 -29.26 12.20 -7.43
CA ALA A 216 -30.40 13.12 -7.57
C ALA A 216 -31.73 12.40 -7.31
N ARG A 217 -32.75 13.13 -6.84
CA ARG A 217 -34.12 12.59 -6.77
C ARG A 217 -34.64 12.33 -8.18
N ARG A 218 -35.33 11.21 -8.38
CA ARG A 218 -35.85 10.80 -9.70
C ARG A 218 -36.64 11.92 -10.40
N ALA A 219 -37.40 12.70 -9.64
CA ALA A 219 -38.18 13.82 -10.17
C ALA A 219 -37.33 15.00 -10.69
N HIS A 220 -36.06 15.07 -10.31
CA HIS A 220 -35.14 16.15 -10.72
C HIS A 220 -34.00 15.64 -11.58
N ALA A 221 -33.98 14.37 -11.97
CA ALA A 221 -32.86 13.75 -12.67
C ALA A 221 -32.58 14.47 -14.04
N ASP A 222 -33.63 14.77 -14.80
CA ASP A 222 -33.47 15.42 -16.09
C ASP A 222 -32.96 16.86 -15.97
N GLN A 223 -33.42 17.58 -14.94
CA GLN A 223 -32.95 18.93 -14.66
C GLN A 223 -31.49 18.92 -14.22
N THR A 224 -31.11 18.00 -13.29
CA THR A 224 -29.72 17.84 -12.83
C THR A 224 -28.79 17.48 -13.97
N MET A 225 -29.23 16.61 -14.90
CA MET A 225 -28.45 16.29 -16.10
C MET A 225 -28.21 17.49 -17.01
N ALA A 226 -29.26 18.33 -17.20
CA ALA A 226 -29.13 19.54 -18.01
C ALA A 226 -28.13 20.52 -17.35
N GLU A 227 -28.26 20.76 -16.05
CA GLU A 227 -27.37 21.64 -15.30
C GLU A 227 -25.91 21.17 -15.36
N LEU A 228 -25.65 19.84 -15.23
CA LEU A 228 -24.30 19.29 -15.35
C LEU A 228 -23.71 19.49 -16.76
N ARG A 229 -24.51 19.28 -17.81
CA ARG A 229 -24.07 19.52 -19.19
C ARG A 229 -23.79 20.98 -19.48
N ASP A 230 -24.66 21.88 -19.01
CA ASP A 230 -24.47 23.32 -19.14
C ASP A 230 -23.24 23.84 -18.39
N SER A 231 -22.84 23.13 -17.33
CA SER A 231 -21.60 23.39 -16.58
C SER A 231 -20.36 22.75 -17.22
N GLY A 232 -20.49 22.16 -18.42
CA GLY A 232 -19.36 21.58 -19.15
C GLY A 232 -19.04 20.12 -18.78
N HIS A 233 -19.87 19.45 -17.97
CA HIS A 233 -19.63 18.06 -17.58
C HIS A 233 -20.21 17.06 -18.59
N ARG A 234 -19.49 15.96 -18.84
CA ARG A 234 -19.98 14.86 -19.68
C ARG A 234 -20.77 13.86 -18.84
N VAL A 235 -22.07 13.71 -19.10
CA VAL A 235 -22.91 12.70 -18.42
C VAL A 235 -22.72 11.35 -19.10
N LEU A 236 -22.10 10.38 -18.41
CA LEU A 236 -21.79 9.05 -18.92
C LEU A 236 -22.98 8.08 -18.85
N GLY A 237 -23.90 8.28 -17.91
CA GLY A 237 -25.08 7.44 -17.76
C GLY A 237 -25.92 7.83 -16.56
N VAL A 238 -27.16 7.29 -16.51
CA VAL A 238 -28.08 7.43 -15.38
C VAL A 238 -28.52 6.02 -14.98
N ARG A 239 -28.34 5.66 -13.72
CA ARG A 239 -28.85 4.40 -13.16
C ARG A 239 -29.81 4.68 -12.01
N ALA A 240 -30.92 3.96 -11.95
CA ALA A 240 -31.78 4.02 -10.78
C ALA A 240 -31.20 3.11 -9.69
N GLU A 241 -30.99 3.63 -8.50
CA GLU A 241 -30.65 2.81 -7.34
C GLU A 241 -31.92 2.03 -6.92
N GLY A 242 -31.88 0.71 -7.09
CA GLY A 242 -32.97 -0.17 -6.67
C GLY A 242 -33.08 -0.15 -5.14
N LYS A 243 -34.29 0.02 -4.63
CA LYS A 243 -34.56 -0.22 -3.21
C LYS A 243 -34.10 -1.64 -2.84
N ARG A 244 -33.13 -1.77 -1.95
CA ARG A 244 -32.90 -2.98 -1.16
C ARG A 244 -33.95 -3.11 -0.08
#